data_8e6d985245a89b663c3eb03d9c2c8418
#
_entry.id   8e6d985245a89b663c3eb03d9c2c8418
#
_cell.length_a   1.000
_cell.length_b   1.000
_cell.length_c   1.000
_cell.angle_alpha   90.00
_cell.angle_beta   90.00
_cell.angle_gamma   90.00
#
_symmetry.space_group_name_H-M   'P 1'
#
loop_
_entity.id
_entity.type
_entity.pdbx_description
1 polymer ?
#
loop_
_entity_poly.entity_id
_entity_poly.type
_entity_poly.pdbx_seq_one_letter_code
_entity_poly.pdbx_strand_id
1 'polypeptide(L)'
;MRDHLKSLRPAERKDTRYFTLVHLWNNPEVDEAYLKNVRAGVSKVINSLSWEKEIVLPTLVDPDQAIVAIRLSDYGWTLEHWEALVREYPYGLSYGSHPDQELEKLDKEIAKLMETNQLPHLRADWFVSTATKPKLYHQLLYELVIPSLRNRQKEPADAANPKKMTDRDLEEFLGVDIEKNIFGAGPRPIRSGFTQSGISGQNRMIEMHRIDNTRSYWKSYDFLASTREAILSEFPLGPIAARHPKPELAFRHDGGEIIFHLNNGLQGYLLSASSGARLDAGPIEIVGDSLRTSGTQAIVNGLSCIACHRLGMVEPPNDEVRLFASVFGDGKTLVEELYPPQTKINEEIQRSRQVFIEALEKAIAPFLLEQDEDKLSLTHLPEPVSEVSRRFLLESLNLQTVANELNEPDSRFLAESLQKTNVFRTLGLNVLTRENGVIKRDAWESRAAFSLMQEAARELGYSPRR
;
A
#
# COMPACT_ATOMS: atom_id res chain seq x y z
N MET A 1 -17.06 17.48 -10.58
CA MET A 1 -17.45 16.14 -11.10
C MET A 1 -18.47 16.20 -12.22
N ARG A 2 -19.68 16.72 -12.01
CA ARG A 2 -20.75 16.74 -13.04
C ARG A 2 -20.30 17.34 -14.37
N ASP A 3 -19.69 18.51 -14.35
CA ASP A 3 -19.31 19.22 -15.56
C ASP A 3 -18.12 18.53 -16.26
N HIS A 4 -17.21 17.94 -15.50
CA HIS A 4 -16.17 17.07 -16.05
C HIS A 4 -16.79 15.82 -16.73
N LEU A 5 -17.75 15.14 -16.10
CA LEU A 5 -18.44 14.01 -16.73
C LEU A 5 -19.14 14.40 -18.03
N LYS A 6 -19.77 15.60 -18.07
CA LYS A 6 -20.41 16.10 -19.30
C LYS A 6 -19.43 16.31 -20.46
N SER A 7 -18.18 16.65 -20.17
CA SER A 7 -17.14 16.84 -21.18
C SER A 7 -16.59 15.52 -21.75
N LEU A 8 -16.80 14.39 -21.06
CA LEU A 8 -16.31 13.08 -21.46
C LEU A 8 -17.27 12.35 -22.40
N ARG A 9 -16.75 11.43 -23.21
CA ARG A 9 -17.54 10.48 -23.99
C ARG A 9 -18.29 9.50 -23.09
N PRO A 10 -19.43 8.92 -23.51
CA PRO A 10 -20.21 8.00 -22.67
C PRO A 10 -19.40 6.81 -22.10
N ALA A 11 -18.51 6.20 -22.90
CA ALA A 11 -17.68 5.10 -22.46
C ALA A 11 -16.69 5.54 -21.36
N GLU A 12 -16.11 6.72 -21.47
CA GLU A 12 -15.18 7.28 -20.50
C GLU A 12 -15.88 7.60 -19.16
N ARG A 13 -17.13 8.08 -19.21
CA ARG A 13 -17.91 8.38 -17.99
C ARG A 13 -18.09 7.15 -17.10
N LYS A 14 -18.39 6.01 -17.71
CA LYS A 14 -18.57 4.72 -16.98
C LYS A 14 -17.30 4.27 -16.28
N ASP A 15 -16.16 4.57 -16.87
CA ASP A 15 -14.83 4.18 -16.42
C ASP A 15 -14.21 5.19 -15.44
N THR A 16 -14.74 6.41 -15.36
CA THR A 16 -14.20 7.48 -14.53
C THR A 16 -14.63 7.32 -13.07
N ARG A 17 -13.67 7.54 -12.15
CA ARG A 17 -13.87 7.61 -10.69
C ARG A 17 -13.11 8.81 -10.13
N TYR A 18 -13.46 9.21 -8.92
CA TYR A 18 -12.89 10.41 -8.32
C TYR A 18 -12.33 10.13 -6.92
N PHE A 19 -11.27 10.86 -6.57
CA PHE A 19 -10.82 11.05 -5.20
C PHE A 19 -11.02 12.51 -4.81
N THR A 20 -11.54 12.76 -3.61
CA THR A 20 -11.86 14.11 -3.14
C THR A 20 -11.00 14.51 -1.96
N LEU A 21 -10.55 15.76 -1.96
CA LEU A 21 -9.81 16.41 -0.89
C LEU A 21 -10.64 17.54 -0.25
N VAL A 22 -11.92 17.69 -0.63
CA VAL A 22 -12.76 18.85 -0.24
C VAL A 22 -12.81 19.05 1.28
N HIS A 23 -12.92 17.97 2.06
CA HIS A 23 -12.93 18.03 3.52
C HIS A 23 -11.59 18.50 4.11
N LEU A 24 -10.47 18.26 3.42
CA LEU A 24 -9.14 18.76 3.79
C LEU A 24 -8.99 20.21 3.37
N TRP A 25 -9.40 20.53 2.14
CA TRP A 25 -9.33 21.88 1.59
C TRP A 25 -10.16 22.88 2.42
N ASN A 26 -11.32 22.46 2.91
CA ASN A 26 -12.18 23.25 3.80
C ASN A 26 -11.65 23.34 5.25
N ASN A 27 -10.61 22.59 5.60
CA ASN A 27 -10.07 22.59 6.95
C ASN A 27 -8.93 23.65 7.08
N PRO A 28 -9.11 24.73 7.88
CA PRO A 28 -8.09 25.76 8.01
C PRO A 28 -6.79 25.31 8.70
N GLU A 29 -6.79 24.11 9.31
CA GLU A 29 -5.60 23.49 9.91
C GLU A 29 -4.78 22.68 8.88
N VAL A 30 -5.23 22.61 7.63
CA VAL A 30 -4.54 21.91 6.54
C VAL A 30 -3.90 22.91 5.60
N ASP A 31 -2.61 22.79 5.40
CA ASP A 31 -1.84 23.62 4.48
C ASP A 31 -1.75 23.02 3.07
N GLU A 32 -1.31 23.83 2.11
CA GLU A 32 -1.15 23.39 0.72
C GLU A 32 -0.06 22.32 0.57
N ALA A 33 0.97 22.33 1.41
CA ALA A 33 2.00 21.29 1.37
C ALA A 33 1.42 19.90 1.66
N TYR A 34 0.50 19.80 2.62
CA TYR A 34 -0.21 18.55 2.88
C TYR A 34 -1.14 18.16 1.74
N LEU A 35 -1.88 19.11 1.14
CA LEU A 35 -2.74 18.83 -0.01
C LEU A 35 -1.93 18.33 -1.21
N LYS A 36 -0.75 18.90 -1.49
CA LYS A 36 0.21 18.38 -2.49
C LYS A 36 0.62 16.94 -2.18
N ASN A 37 0.94 16.62 -0.92
CA ASN A 37 1.26 15.25 -0.50
C ASN A 37 0.09 14.28 -0.72
N VAL A 38 -1.16 14.70 -0.46
CA VAL A 38 -2.33 13.85 -0.70
C VAL A 38 -2.49 13.55 -2.20
N ARG A 39 -2.36 14.55 -3.09
CA ARG A 39 -2.42 14.36 -4.54
C ARG A 39 -1.31 13.43 -5.04
N ALA A 40 -0.07 13.66 -4.61
CA ALA A 40 1.06 12.80 -4.90
C ALA A 40 0.87 11.37 -4.37
N GLY A 41 0.33 11.25 -3.15
CA GLY A 41 -0.02 9.97 -2.53
C GLY A 41 -1.04 9.19 -3.35
N VAL A 42 -2.12 9.85 -3.83
CA VAL A 42 -3.11 9.22 -4.72
C VAL A 42 -2.43 8.71 -5.98
N SER A 43 -1.61 9.53 -6.64
CA SER A 43 -0.91 9.15 -7.87
C SER A 43 0.05 7.98 -7.63
N LYS A 44 0.84 8.03 -6.56
CA LYS A 44 1.76 6.94 -6.22
C LYS A 44 1.01 5.64 -5.92
N VAL A 45 -0.03 5.68 -5.08
CA VAL A 45 -0.75 4.49 -4.66
C VAL A 45 -1.48 3.82 -5.82
N ILE A 46 -2.20 4.59 -6.66
CA ILE A 46 -2.94 3.99 -7.78
C ILE A 46 -1.99 3.32 -8.78
N ASN A 47 -0.84 3.92 -9.07
CA ASN A 47 0.18 3.33 -9.94
C ASN A 47 0.91 2.15 -9.27
N SER A 48 1.10 2.15 -7.93
CA SER A 48 1.67 1.01 -7.19
C SER A 48 0.70 -0.17 -7.05
N LEU A 49 -0.58 0.03 -7.37
CA LEU A 49 -1.62 -1.01 -7.41
C LEU A 49 -2.00 -1.38 -8.86
N SER A 50 -1.13 -1.05 -9.83
CA SER A 50 -1.33 -1.27 -11.26
C SER A 50 -0.25 -2.19 -11.84
N TRP A 51 -0.66 -3.13 -12.70
CA TRP A 51 0.24 -3.97 -13.49
C TRP A 51 0.45 -3.43 -14.92
N GLU A 52 -0.10 -2.25 -15.23
CA GLU A 52 0.15 -1.59 -16.51
C GLU A 52 1.61 -1.14 -16.61
N LYS A 53 2.09 -0.94 -17.84
CA LYS A 53 3.50 -0.61 -18.12
C LYS A 53 3.84 0.86 -17.90
N GLU A 54 2.84 1.73 -18.01
CA GLU A 54 3.05 3.17 -17.96
C GLU A 54 2.57 3.74 -16.62
N ILE A 55 3.28 4.75 -16.15
CA ILE A 55 2.79 5.62 -15.09
C ILE A 55 1.74 6.55 -15.69
N VAL A 56 0.53 6.53 -15.16
CA VAL A 56 -0.53 7.42 -15.56
C VAL A 56 -0.84 8.41 -14.43
N LEU A 57 -0.84 9.70 -14.76
CA LEU A 57 -1.14 10.75 -13.79
C LEU A 57 -2.65 10.91 -13.65
N PRO A 58 -3.19 10.95 -12.43
CA PRO A 58 -4.56 11.38 -12.19
C PRO A 58 -4.81 12.81 -12.68
N THR A 59 -6.01 13.11 -13.13
CA THR A 59 -6.40 14.42 -13.65
C THR A 59 -7.00 15.28 -12.54
N LEU A 60 -6.49 16.51 -12.36
CA LEU A 60 -7.11 17.52 -11.49
C LEU A 60 -8.25 18.19 -12.26
N VAL A 61 -9.47 18.17 -11.71
CA VAL A 61 -10.68 18.55 -12.47
C VAL A 61 -11.34 19.85 -12.02
N ASP A 62 -10.82 20.50 -11.00
CA ASP A 62 -11.31 21.78 -10.48
C ASP A 62 -10.16 22.77 -10.24
N PRO A 63 -10.45 24.08 -10.19
CA PRO A 63 -9.42 25.11 -9.98
C PRO A 63 -8.68 24.98 -8.65
N ASP A 64 -9.36 24.50 -7.59
CA ASP A 64 -8.81 24.34 -6.25
C ASP A 64 -8.03 23.02 -6.09
N GLN A 65 -8.00 22.20 -7.17
CA GLN A 65 -7.32 20.90 -7.19
C GLN A 65 -7.77 19.97 -6.04
N ALA A 66 -9.03 20.12 -5.62
CA ALA A 66 -9.64 19.34 -4.54
C ALA A 66 -10.36 18.07 -5.03
N ILE A 67 -10.46 17.91 -6.36
CA ILE A 67 -11.10 16.74 -7.01
C ILE A 67 -10.14 16.15 -8.04
N VAL A 68 -9.79 14.89 -7.83
CA VAL A 68 -8.86 14.12 -8.66
C VAL A 68 -9.64 13.04 -9.40
N ALA A 69 -9.57 13.01 -10.72
CA ALA A 69 -10.22 12.01 -11.56
C ALA A 69 -9.22 10.94 -12.03
N ILE A 70 -9.69 9.71 -12.11
CA ILE A 70 -8.99 8.57 -12.72
C ILE A 70 -9.93 7.85 -13.69
N ARG A 71 -9.38 7.16 -14.68
CA ARG A 71 -10.07 6.13 -15.44
C ARG A 71 -9.54 4.77 -14.99
N LEU A 72 -10.43 3.88 -14.62
CA LEU A 72 -10.04 2.56 -14.08
C LEU A 72 -9.19 1.77 -15.07
N SER A 73 -9.56 1.80 -16.35
CA SER A 73 -8.84 1.10 -17.42
C SER A 73 -7.39 1.56 -17.60
N ASP A 74 -7.06 2.82 -17.29
CA ASP A 74 -5.70 3.35 -17.40
C ASP A 74 -4.72 2.66 -16.42
N TYR A 75 -5.26 2.03 -15.37
CA TYR A 75 -4.50 1.31 -14.35
C TYR A 75 -4.70 -0.22 -14.42
N GLY A 76 -5.37 -0.71 -15.48
CA GLY A 76 -5.76 -2.12 -15.59
C GLY A 76 -6.82 -2.53 -14.57
N TRP A 77 -7.49 -1.57 -13.96
CA TRP A 77 -8.54 -1.82 -12.98
C TRP A 77 -9.89 -2.07 -13.66
N THR A 78 -10.68 -2.92 -13.04
CA THR A 78 -12.07 -3.19 -13.37
C THR A 78 -13.01 -2.57 -12.32
N LEU A 79 -14.31 -2.67 -12.56
CA LEU A 79 -15.31 -2.29 -11.56
C LEU A 79 -15.15 -3.09 -10.25
N GLU A 80 -14.67 -4.34 -10.30
CA GLU A 80 -14.44 -5.15 -9.09
C GLU A 80 -13.39 -4.53 -8.14
N HIS A 81 -12.35 -3.87 -8.69
CA HIS A 81 -11.35 -3.14 -7.89
C HIS A 81 -11.99 -1.96 -7.15
N TRP A 82 -12.81 -1.19 -7.86
CA TRP A 82 -13.53 -0.07 -7.23
C TRP A 82 -14.54 -0.55 -6.19
N GLU A 83 -15.27 -1.62 -6.47
CA GLU A 83 -16.19 -2.24 -5.52
C GLU A 83 -15.49 -2.75 -4.26
N ALA A 84 -14.27 -3.27 -4.38
CA ALA A 84 -13.48 -3.69 -3.23
C ALA A 84 -13.18 -2.50 -2.30
N LEU A 85 -12.83 -1.34 -2.86
CA LEU A 85 -12.65 -0.11 -2.10
C LEU A 85 -13.97 0.36 -1.45
N VAL A 86 -15.05 0.43 -2.22
CA VAL A 86 -16.36 0.92 -1.74
C VAL A 86 -16.89 0.06 -0.60
N ARG A 87 -16.68 -1.26 -0.64
CA ARG A 87 -17.08 -2.16 0.47
C ARG A 87 -16.41 -1.83 1.79
N GLU A 88 -15.18 -1.35 1.77
CA GLU A 88 -14.42 -0.99 2.97
C GLU A 88 -14.60 0.49 3.35
N TYR A 89 -15.20 1.31 2.49
CA TYR A 89 -15.28 2.76 2.64
C TYR A 89 -16.30 3.18 3.72
N PRO A 90 -15.85 3.83 4.81
CA PRO A 90 -16.73 4.18 5.93
C PRO A 90 -17.49 5.51 5.76
N TYR A 91 -17.23 6.26 4.68
CA TYR A 91 -17.74 7.62 4.45
C TYR A 91 -18.77 7.70 3.31
N GLY A 92 -19.26 6.56 2.83
CA GLY A 92 -20.24 6.54 1.74
C GLY A 92 -21.57 7.17 2.14
N LEU A 93 -21.95 8.28 1.50
CA LEU A 93 -23.20 9.01 1.73
C LEU A 93 -23.90 9.29 0.40
N SER A 94 -25.21 9.45 0.46
CA SER A 94 -26.05 10.02 -0.59
C SER A 94 -26.95 11.09 -0.04
N TYR A 95 -27.45 11.94 -0.93
CA TYR A 95 -28.31 13.08 -0.56
C TYR A 95 -29.82 12.78 -0.62
N GLY A 96 -30.20 11.49 -0.77
CA GLY A 96 -31.60 11.10 -0.97
C GLY A 96 -32.60 11.47 0.12
N SER A 97 -32.09 11.71 1.35
CA SER A 97 -32.89 12.18 2.48
C SER A 97 -32.52 13.59 2.94
N HIS A 98 -31.59 14.24 2.23
CA HIS A 98 -31.12 15.57 2.59
C HIS A 98 -32.19 16.64 2.37
N PRO A 99 -32.34 17.66 3.25
CA PRO A 99 -33.28 18.76 3.07
C PRO A 99 -33.05 19.56 1.80
N ASP A 100 -31.81 19.67 1.33
CA ASP A 100 -31.48 20.34 0.08
C ASP A 100 -31.74 19.42 -1.12
N GLN A 101 -32.86 19.68 -1.79
CA GLN A 101 -33.28 18.94 -2.99
C GLN A 101 -32.35 19.13 -4.21
N GLU A 102 -31.57 20.21 -4.25
CA GLU A 102 -30.63 20.43 -5.38
C GLU A 102 -29.46 19.46 -5.27
N LEU A 103 -29.00 19.13 -4.06
CA LEU A 103 -27.98 18.10 -3.84
C LEU A 103 -28.48 16.72 -4.25
N GLU A 104 -29.72 16.37 -3.92
CA GLU A 104 -30.33 15.11 -4.37
C GLU A 104 -30.41 15.00 -5.90
N LYS A 105 -30.84 16.10 -6.57
CA LYS A 105 -30.88 16.15 -8.04
C LYS A 105 -29.49 15.98 -8.65
N LEU A 106 -28.47 16.62 -8.06
CA LEU A 106 -27.08 16.52 -8.51
C LEU A 106 -26.54 15.08 -8.38
N ASP A 107 -26.81 14.40 -7.25
CA ASP A 107 -26.42 13.01 -7.02
C ASP A 107 -27.03 12.07 -8.07
N LYS A 108 -28.34 12.24 -8.34
CA LYS A 108 -29.06 11.50 -9.39
C LYS A 108 -28.52 11.78 -10.79
N GLU A 109 -28.18 13.03 -11.10
CA GLU A 109 -27.62 13.43 -12.39
C GLU A 109 -26.24 12.78 -12.61
N ILE A 110 -25.37 12.78 -11.60
CA ILE A 110 -24.06 12.11 -11.66
C ILE A 110 -24.24 10.62 -11.89
N ALA A 111 -25.09 9.94 -11.11
CA ALA A 111 -25.36 8.51 -11.26
C ALA A 111 -25.88 8.17 -12.69
N LYS A 112 -26.76 9.02 -13.24
CA LYS A 112 -27.26 8.87 -14.60
C LYS A 112 -26.16 9.05 -15.65
N LEU A 113 -25.28 10.04 -15.49
CA LEU A 113 -24.15 10.28 -16.41
C LEU A 113 -23.16 9.12 -16.43
N MET A 114 -22.90 8.51 -15.29
CA MET A 114 -22.00 7.35 -15.15
C MET A 114 -22.68 6.02 -15.45
N GLU A 115 -23.99 5.99 -15.59
CA GLU A 115 -24.80 4.78 -15.78
C GLU A 115 -24.52 3.72 -14.70
N THR A 116 -24.31 4.14 -13.46
CA THR A 116 -24.01 3.27 -12.33
C THR A 116 -24.64 3.81 -11.05
N ASN A 117 -25.00 2.88 -10.15
CA ASN A 117 -25.38 3.21 -8.77
C ASN A 117 -24.21 3.10 -7.80
N GLN A 118 -23.00 2.77 -8.25
CA GLN A 118 -21.83 2.76 -7.41
C GLN A 118 -21.48 4.17 -6.92
N LEU A 119 -20.83 4.24 -5.76
CA LEU A 119 -20.30 5.50 -5.25
C LEU A 119 -19.24 6.04 -6.22
N PRO A 120 -19.42 7.27 -6.75
CA PRO A 120 -18.54 7.80 -7.81
C PRO A 120 -17.20 8.29 -7.28
N HIS A 121 -17.09 8.55 -5.97
CA HIS A 121 -15.91 9.16 -5.36
C HIS A 121 -15.60 8.57 -3.98
N LEU A 122 -14.32 8.63 -3.62
CA LEU A 122 -13.79 8.30 -2.31
C LEU A 122 -12.95 9.47 -1.79
N ARG A 123 -12.72 9.52 -0.48
CA ARG A 123 -11.78 10.47 0.10
C ARG A 123 -10.36 10.05 -0.23
N ALA A 124 -9.56 11.02 -0.69
CA ALA A 124 -8.18 10.79 -1.13
C ALA A 124 -7.26 10.30 0.00
N ASP A 125 -7.34 10.93 1.18
CA ASP A 125 -6.56 10.58 2.36
C ASP A 125 -6.88 9.16 2.88
N TRP A 126 -8.15 8.80 2.88
CA TRP A 126 -8.59 7.44 3.21
C TRP A 126 -8.04 6.42 2.23
N PHE A 127 -8.14 6.70 0.92
CA PHE A 127 -7.62 5.81 -0.12
C PHE A 127 -6.12 5.58 0.04
N VAL A 128 -5.33 6.65 0.17
CA VAL A 128 -3.88 6.56 0.33
C VAL A 128 -3.51 5.73 1.56
N SER A 129 -4.22 5.93 2.68
CA SER A 129 -3.89 5.27 3.94
C SER A 129 -4.42 3.85 4.05
N THR A 130 -5.51 3.50 3.35
CA THR A 130 -6.20 2.22 3.54
C THR A 130 -5.95 1.24 2.38
N ALA A 131 -5.82 1.72 1.14
CA ALA A 131 -5.48 0.87 0.01
C ALA A 131 -4.06 0.27 0.11
N THR A 132 -3.18 0.88 0.90
CA THR A 132 -1.83 0.39 1.20
C THR A 132 -1.76 -0.57 2.39
N LYS A 133 -2.87 -0.77 3.14
CA LYS A 133 -2.96 -1.77 4.22
C LYS A 133 -3.22 -3.17 3.67
N PRO A 134 -2.80 -4.23 4.36
CA PRO A 134 -2.77 -5.60 3.82
C PRO A 134 -4.05 -6.06 3.15
N LYS A 135 -5.22 -5.81 3.77
CA LYS A 135 -6.50 -6.29 3.23
C LYS A 135 -6.77 -5.81 1.81
N LEU A 136 -6.75 -4.48 1.60
CA LEU A 136 -6.98 -3.90 0.27
C LEU A 136 -5.76 -4.01 -0.63
N TYR A 137 -4.56 -3.82 -0.08
CA TYR A 137 -3.32 -3.95 -0.83
C TYR A 137 -3.22 -5.31 -1.53
N HIS A 138 -3.43 -6.41 -0.80
CA HIS A 138 -3.40 -7.74 -1.39
C HIS A 138 -4.56 -8.00 -2.35
N GLN A 139 -5.75 -7.56 -1.99
CA GLN A 139 -6.92 -7.75 -2.84
C GLN A 139 -6.75 -7.05 -4.20
N LEU A 140 -6.32 -5.78 -4.19
CA LEU A 140 -6.21 -4.96 -5.40
C LEU A 140 -5.00 -5.37 -6.26
N LEU A 141 -3.83 -5.59 -5.63
CA LEU A 141 -2.61 -5.86 -6.38
C LEU A 141 -2.46 -7.32 -6.81
N TYR A 142 -2.93 -8.28 -6.02
CA TYR A 142 -2.70 -9.70 -6.28
C TYR A 142 -3.99 -10.49 -6.54
N GLU A 143 -4.93 -10.46 -5.61
CA GLU A 143 -6.05 -11.40 -5.60
C GLU A 143 -7.02 -11.19 -6.77
N LEU A 144 -7.21 -9.93 -7.20
CA LEU A 144 -8.04 -9.61 -8.37
C LEU A 144 -7.30 -9.74 -9.71
N VAL A 145 -5.96 -9.86 -9.70
CA VAL A 145 -5.13 -9.84 -10.90
C VAL A 145 -4.55 -11.22 -11.21
N ILE A 146 -3.93 -11.88 -10.22
CA ILE A 146 -3.28 -13.18 -10.44
C ILE A 146 -4.33 -14.26 -10.70
N PRO A 147 -4.31 -14.93 -11.89
CA PRO A 147 -5.38 -15.83 -12.29
C PRO A 147 -5.60 -17.00 -11.34
N SER A 148 -4.52 -17.56 -10.77
CA SER A 148 -4.61 -18.66 -9.80
C SER A 148 -5.32 -18.24 -8.51
N LEU A 149 -5.09 -17.03 -8.04
CA LEU A 149 -5.75 -16.47 -6.86
C LEU A 149 -7.19 -16.06 -7.14
N ARG A 150 -7.44 -15.42 -8.28
CA ARG A 150 -8.79 -15.02 -8.71
C ARG A 150 -9.73 -16.24 -8.86
N ASN A 151 -9.23 -17.35 -9.36
CA ASN A 151 -10.00 -18.59 -9.46
C ASN A 151 -10.29 -19.19 -8.08
N ARG A 152 -9.34 -19.15 -7.15
CA ARG A 152 -9.53 -19.61 -5.76
C ARG A 152 -10.60 -18.81 -5.01
N GLN A 153 -10.77 -17.51 -5.28
CA GLN A 153 -11.83 -16.71 -4.66
C GLN A 153 -13.25 -17.12 -5.07
N LYS A 154 -13.40 -17.77 -6.22
CA LYS A 154 -14.69 -18.28 -6.73
C LYS A 154 -15.08 -19.63 -6.12
N GLU A 155 -14.14 -20.31 -5.47
CA GLU A 155 -14.42 -21.57 -4.77
C GLU A 155 -15.12 -21.28 -3.43
N PRO A 156 -16.03 -22.16 -2.97
CA PRO A 156 -16.65 -22.03 -1.66
C PRO A 156 -15.56 -21.91 -0.58
N ALA A 157 -15.72 -20.95 0.30
CA ALA A 157 -14.78 -20.73 1.41
C ALA A 157 -14.76 -21.99 2.29
N ASP A 158 -13.62 -22.68 2.33
CA ASP A 158 -13.33 -23.66 3.36
C ASP A 158 -12.89 -22.89 4.62
N ALA A 159 -13.81 -22.74 5.57
CA ALA A 159 -13.58 -22.03 6.81
C ALA A 159 -12.44 -22.65 7.66
N ALA A 160 -12.16 -23.94 7.47
CA ALA A 160 -11.11 -24.67 8.19
C ALA A 160 -9.72 -24.49 7.56
N ASN A 161 -9.67 -24.10 6.26
CA ASN A 161 -8.41 -23.99 5.54
C ASN A 161 -8.52 -22.89 4.46
N PRO A 162 -8.56 -21.60 4.82
CA PRO A 162 -8.57 -20.53 3.83
C PRO A 162 -7.29 -20.62 2.99
N LYS A 163 -7.44 -20.86 1.69
CA LYS A 163 -6.34 -20.90 0.72
C LYS A 163 -5.75 -19.49 0.55
N LYS A 164 -4.89 -19.09 1.48
CA LYS A 164 -4.19 -17.81 1.43
C LYS A 164 -3.17 -17.82 0.28
N MET A 165 -2.87 -16.63 -0.24
CA MET A 165 -1.77 -16.39 -1.16
C MET A 165 -0.45 -16.87 -0.56
N THR A 166 0.42 -17.42 -1.40
CA THR A 166 1.80 -17.78 -1.06
C THR A 166 2.77 -16.97 -1.90
N ASP A 167 4.04 -16.90 -1.48
CA ASP A 167 5.12 -16.34 -2.28
C ASP A 167 5.29 -17.07 -3.62
N ARG A 168 5.06 -18.39 -3.64
CA ARG A 168 5.10 -19.19 -4.87
C ARG A 168 4.05 -18.75 -5.90
N ASP A 169 2.86 -18.32 -5.49
CA ASP A 169 1.86 -17.78 -6.42
C ASP A 169 2.38 -16.52 -7.13
N LEU A 170 3.12 -15.68 -6.41
CA LEU A 170 3.75 -14.48 -6.97
C LEU A 170 4.93 -14.84 -7.87
N GLU A 171 5.81 -15.74 -7.41
CA GLU A 171 6.99 -16.21 -8.15
C GLU A 171 6.57 -16.82 -9.50
N GLU A 172 5.54 -17.67 -9.50
CA GLU A 172 4.98 -18.26 -10.72
C GLU A 172 4.45 -17.16 -11.67
N PHE A 173 3.71 -16.20 -11.14
CA PHE A 173 3.17 -15.08 -11.92
C PHE A 173 4.24 -14.19 -12.53
N LEU A 174 5.35 -13.96 -11.80
CA LEU A 174 6.50 -13.18 -12.28
C LEU A 174 7.46 -14.00 -13.17
N GLY A 175 7.28 -15.32 -13.26
CA GLY A 175 8.18 -16.21 -13.99
C GLY A 175 9.52 -16.43 -13.27
N VAL A 176 9.56 -16.27 -11.94
CA VAL A 176 10.75 -16.49 -11.11
C VAL A 176 10.71 -17.91 -10.55
N ASP A 177 11.70 -18.74 -10.93
CA ASP A 177 11.89 -20.10 -10.40
C ASP A 177 13.19 -20.14 -9.60
N ILE A 178 13.07 -19.96 -8.28
CA ILE A 178 14.20 -19.84 -7.36
C ILE A 178 15.09 -21.08 -7.42
N GLU A 179 14.52 -22.30 -7.34
CA GLU A 179 15.27 -23.55 -7.32
C GLU A 179 16.05 -23.75 -8.65
N LYS A 180 15.38 -23.53 -9.78
CA LYS A 180 16.01 -23.60 -11.09
C LYS A 180 17.11 -22.56 -11.26
N ASN A 181 16.93 -21.34 -10.76
CA ASN A 181 17.93 -20.28 -10.86
C ASN A 181 19.15 -20.56 -9.98
N ILE A 182 18.99 -21.21 -8.82
CA ILE A 182 20.09 -21.58 -7.92
C ILE A 182 20.85 -22.79 -8.44
N PHE A 183 20.16 -23.85 -8.84
CA PHE A 183 20.76 -25.16 -9.13
C PHE A 183 20.77 -25.53 -10.63
N GLY A 184 20.03 -24.82 -11.46
CA GLY A 184 19.97 -25.05 -12.90
C GLY A 184 21.11 -24.44 -13.69
N ALA A 185 21.02 -24.48 -15.01
CA ALA A 185 22.05 -23.97 -15.96
C ALA A 185 21.83 -22.48 -16.32
N GLY A 186 20.86 -21.78 -15.73
CA GLY A 186 20.53 -20.39 -16.02
C GLY A 186 21.44 -19.37 -15.33
N PRO A 187 21.17 -18.07 -15.51
CA PRO A 187 21.85 -17.01 -14.76
C PRO A 187 21.66 -17.21 -13.28
N ARG A 188 22.75 -17.23 -12.52
CA ARG A 188 22.69 -17.36 -11.06
C ARG A 188 22.03 -16.13 -10.42
N PRO A 189 21.23 -16.31 -9.36
CA PRO A 189 20.81 -15.21 -8.52
C PRO A 189 22.00 -14.60 -7.80
N ILE A 190 21.83 -13.40 -7.27
CA ILE A 190 22.84 -12.70 -6.48
C ILE A 190 22.39 -12.72 -5.03
N ARG A 191 23.28 -13.16 -4.13
CA ARG A 191 23.04 -13.24 -2.69
C ARG A 191 23.98 -12.34 -1.90
N SER A 192 23.52 -11.89 -0.74
CA SER A 192 24.33 -11.28 0.30
C SER A 192 23.80 -11.71 1.66
N GLY A 193 24.66 -12.25 2.51
CA GLY A 193 24.32 -12.65 3.86
C GLY A 193 25.11 -11.84 4.89
N PHE A 194 24.44 -11.33 5.91
CA PHE A 194 25.01 -10.45 6.91
C PHE A 194 24.33 -10.59 8.28
N THR A 195 25.07 -10.20 9.32
CA THR A 195 24.57 -10.10 10.69
C THR A 195 24.16 -8.66 10.94
N GLN A 196 22.99 -8.45 11.53
CA GLN A 196 22.41 -7.14 11.85
C GLN A 196 22.09 -6.28 10.62
N SER A 197 20.83 -5.93 10.49
CA SER A 197 20.34 -4.94 9.52
C SER A 197 19.73 -3.75 10.26
N GLY A 198 19.37 -2.68 9.54
CA GLY A 198 18.70 -1.52 10.13
C GLY A 198 17.35 -1.81 10.78
N ILE A 199 16.75 -2.98 10.52
CA ILE A 199 15.43 -3.39 11.03
C ILE A 199 15.47 -4.69 11.87
N SER A 200 16.58 -5.42 11.87
CA SER A 200 16.75 -6.67 12.63
C SER A 200 18.15 -6.77 13.22
N GLY A 201 18.23 -7.21 14.47
CA GLY A 201 19.49 -7.58 15.14
C GLY A 201 19.94 -9.02 14.86
N GLN A 202 19.23 -9.75 14.01
CA GLN A 202 19.47 -11.14 13.64
C GLN A 202 20.14 -11.26 12.27
N ASN A 203 20.59 -12.48 11.95
CA ASN A 203 21.10 -12.78 10.61
C ASN A 203 20.02 -12.53 9.57
N ARG A 204 20.45 -12.06 8.40
CA ARG A 204 19.61 -11.87 7.22
C ARG A 204 20.38 -12.27 5.97
N MET A 205 19.70 -12.91 5.05
CA MET A 205 20.22 -13.11 3.69
C MET A 205 19.23 -12.49 2.70
N ILE A 206 19.76 -11.75 1.73
CA ILE A 206 18.98 -11.23 0.61
C ILE A 206 19.39 -11.95 -0.69
N GLU A 207 18.40 -12.14 -1.55
CA GLU A 207 18.58 -12.82 -2.84
C GLU A 207 17.88 -12.04 -3.94
N MET A 208 18.56 -11.84 -5.07
CA MET A 208 18.03 -11.14 -6.24
C MET A 208 17.92 -12.07 -7.44
N HIS A 209 16.73 -12.09 -8.04
CA HIS A 209 16.48 -12.72 -9.34
C HIS A 209 16.08 -11.66 -10.37
N ARG A 210 16.42 -11.89 -11.63
CA ARG A 210 15.94 -11.05 -12.73
C ARG A 210 14.58 -11.54 -13.20
N ILE A 211 13.60 -10.62 -13.29
CA ILE A 211 12.33 -10.87 -13.98
C ILE A 211 12.57 -10.71 -15.48
N ASP A 212 13.28 -9.64 -15.85
CA ASP A 212 13.72 -9.35 -17.22
C ASP A 212 15.00 -8.47 -17.22
N ASN A 213 15.28 -7.78 -18.31
CA ASN A 213 16.49 -6.96 -18.44
C ASN A 213 16.47 -5.70 -17.52
N THR A 214 15.31 -5.25 -17.08
CA THR A 214 15.12 -4.03 -16.27
C THR A 214 14.61 -4.32 -14.88
N ARG A 215 13.71 -5.30 -14.75
CA ARG A 215 13.00 -5.59 -13.52
C ARG A 215 13.69 -6.68 -12.71
N SER A 216 13.69 -6.51 -11.39
CA SER A 216 14.26 -7.46 -10.44
C SER A 216 13.22 -7.88 -9.39
N TYR A 217 13.41 -9.06 -8.86
CA TYR A 217 12.74 -9.66 -7.73
C TYR A 217 13.78 -9.86 -6.63
N TRP A 218 13.52 -9.29 -5.45
CA TRP A 218 14.35 -9.41 -4.27
C TRP A 218 13.58 -10.14 -3.19
N LYS A 219 14.22 -11.07 -2.53
CA LYS A 219 13.66 -11.82 -1.40
C LYS A 219 14.64 -11.81 -0.25
N SER A 220 14.20 -11.44 0.96
CA SER A 220 14.98 -11.66 2.15
C SER A 220 14.60 -12.98 2.82
N TYR A 221 15.55 -13.52 3.56
CA TYR A 221 15.37 -14.65 4.47
C TYR A 221 15.81 -14.19 5.84
N ASP A 222 14.86 -14.18 6.78
CA ASP A 222 15.02 -13.66 8.12
C ASP A 222 14.95 -14.80 9.14
N PHE A 223 15.69 -14.65 10.24
CA PHE A 223 15.89 -15.69 11.25
C PHE A 223 15.46 -15.17 12.62
N LEU A 224 14.63 -15.93 13.34
CA LEU A 224 14.09 -15.59 14.66
C LEU A 224 15.07 -15.87 15.78
N ALA A 225 15.89 -16.90 15.65
CA ALA A 225 16.78 -17.36 16.68
C ALA A 225 18.12 -17.80 16.13
N SER A 226 19.13 -17.80 17.00
CA SER A 226 20.44 -18.37 16.73
C SER A 226 20.39 -19.91 16.76
N THR A 227 19.55 -20.51 15.93
CA THR A 227 19.62 -21.94 15.67
C THR A 227 20.87 -22.22 14.84
N ARG A 228 21.36 -23.45 14.87
CA ARG A 228 22.55 -23.82 14.08
C ARG A 228 22.31 -23.57 12.60
N GLU A 229 21.14 -23.90 12.09
CA GLU A 229 20.75 -23.71 10.67
C GLU A 229 20.52 -22.24 10.28
N ALA A 230 20.58 -21.30 11.22
CA ALA A 230 20.62 -19.87 10.98
C ALA A 230 22.05 -19.31 10.76
N ILE A 231 23.09 -20.14 10.93
CA ILE A 231 24.49 -19.74 10.72
C ILE A 231 24.80 -19.80 9.23
N LEU A 232 24.68 -18.67 8.55
CA LEU A 232 24.85 -18.59 7.08
C LEU A 232 26.23 -19.03 6.59
N SER A 233 27.27 -18.91 7.41
CA SER A 233 28.61 -19.41 7.06
C SER A 233 28.72 -20.94 7.05
N GLU A 234 27.87 -21.66 7.81
CA GLU A 234 27.78 -23.12 7.76
C GLU A 234 26.76 -23.63 6.77
N PHE A 235 25.65 -22.86 6.57
CA PHE A 235 24.50 -23.24 5.75
C PHE A 235 24.17 -22.19 4.66
N PRO A 236 25.08 -21.89 3.71
CA PRO A 236 24.92 -20.79 2.77
C PRO A 236 23.95 -21.06 1.61
N LEU A 237 23.54 -22.33 1.39
CA LEU A 237 22.86 -22.76 0.17
C LEU A 237 21.34 -22.96 0.34
N GLY A 238 20.74 -22.56 1.47
CA GLY A 238 19.29 -22.66 1.67
C GLY A 238 18.46 -21.82 0.70
N PRO A 239 17.14 -21.74 0.91
CA PRO A 239 16.42 -22.41 1.99
C PRO A 239 16.30 -23.93 1.80
N ILE A 240 16.16 -24.67 2.89
CA ILE A 240 15.93 -26.10 2.79
C ILE A 240 14.57 -26.41 2.16
N ALA A 241 14.57 -27.35 1.22
CA ALA A 241 13.38 -27.83 0.56
C ALA A 241 13.39 -29.37 0.48
N ALA A 242 12.26 -30.01 0.22
CA ALA A 242 12.15 -31.47 0.20
C ALA A 242 13.07 -32.18 -0.80
N ARG A 243 13.45 -31.50 -1.88
CA ARG A 243 14.35 -32.01 -2.95
C ARG A 243 15.62 -31.21 -3.07
N HIS A 244 16.04 -30.55 -1.99
CA HIS A 244 17.26 -29.75 -2.02
C HIS A 244 18.50 -30.60 -2.33
N PRO A 245 19.30 -30.28 -3.35
CA PRO A 245 20.43 -31.12 -3.79
C PRO A 245 21.59 -31.18 -2.79
N LYS A 246 21.68 -30.22 -1.87
CA LYS A 246 22.68 -30.14 -0.79
C LYS A 246 22.03 -29.76 0.53
N PRO A 247 21.16 -30.64 1.10
CA PRO A 247 20.38 -30.30 2.30
C PRO A 247 21.27 -30.07 3.53
N GLU A 248 22.45 -30.64 3.56
CA GLU A 248 23.44 -30.45 4.63
C GLU A 248 24.07 -29.05 4.67
N LEU A 249 23.91 -28.26 3.60
CA LEU A 249 24.39 -26.88 3.48
C LEU A 249 23.24 -25.86 3.42
N ALA A 250 22.02 -26.31 3.65
CA ALA A 250 20.83 -25.49 3.48
C ALA A 250 20.37 -24.87 4.80
N PHE A 251 20.21 -23.56 4.84
CA PHE A 251 19.66 -22.86 6.00
C PHE A 251 18.13 -23.08 6.15
N ARG A 252 17.64 -22.85 7.37
CA ARG A 252 16.23 -22.72 7.72
C ARG A 252 15.96 -21.29 8.15
N HIS A 253 14.98 -20.66 7.55
CA HIS A 253 14.53 -19.30 7.86
C HIS A 253 13.13 -19.33 8.47
N ASP A 254 12.70 -18.21 9.06
CA ASP A 254 11.38 -18.08 9.67
C ASP A 254 10.40 -17.30 8.81
N GLY A 255 10.89 -16.37 7.99
CA GLY A 255 10.10 -15.58 7.07
C GLY A 255 10.98 -14.69 6.22
N GLY A 256 10.36 -13.74 5.53
CA GLY A 256 11.10 -12.77 4.72
C GLY A 256 10.19 -11.75 4.05
N GLU A 257 10.83 -10.73 3.50
CA GLU A 257 10.22 -9.71 2.69
C GLU A 257 10.57 -9.92 1.22
N ILE A 258 9.59 -9.75 0.38
CA ILE A 258 9.74 -9.76 -1.07
C ILE A 258 9.50 -8.36 -1.59
N ILE A 259 10.44 -7.85 -2.41
CA ILE A 259 10.35 -6.56 -3.10
C ILE A 259 10.61 -6.82 -4.58
N PHE A 260 9.72 -6.37 -5.44
CA PHE A 260 9.86 -6.60 -6.87
C PHE A 260 9.39 -5.40 -7.67
N HIS A 261 9.89 -5.25 -8.90
CA HIS A 261 9.39 -4.20 -9.78
C HIS A 261 8.10 -4.62 -10.46
N LEU A 262 7.10 -3.74 -10.37
CA LEU A 262 5.92 -3.74 -11.22
C LEU A 262 6.31 -3.46 -12.68
N ASN A 263 5.36 -3.63 -13.60
CA ASN A 263 5.61 -3.37 -15.02
C ASN A 263 5.96 -1.90 -15.33
N ASN A 264 5.49 -0.97 -14.49
CA ASN A 264 5.75 0.47 -14.61
C ASN A 264 7.02 0.95 -13.89
N GLY A 265 7.77 0.05 -13.24
CA GLY A 265 9.00 0.37 -12.53
C GLY A 265 8.84 0.71 -11.05
N LEU A 266 7.63 0.95 -10.55
CA LEU A 266 7.38 1.04 -9.12
C LEU A 266 7.56 -0.32 -8.45
N GLN A 267 7.56 -0.35 -7.11
CA GLN A 267 7.77 -1.59 -6.34
C GLN A 267 6.48 -2.14 -5.76
N GLY A 268 6.34 -3.47 -5.84
CA GLY A 268 5.38 -4.26 -5.09
C GLY A 268 6.06 -4.98 -3.94
N TYR A 269 5.30 -5.31 -2.88
CA TYR A 269 5.80 -5.84 -1.61
C TYR A 269 4.96 -7.02 -1.14
N LEU A 270 5.61 -8.05 -0.61
CA LEU A 270 4.95 -9.18 0.02
C LEU A 270 5.78 -9.67 1.22
N LEU A 271 5.14 -9.81 2.38
CA LEU A 271 5.73 -10.52 3.53
C LEU A 271 5.26 -11.97 3.51
N SER A 272 6.19 -12.91 3.71
CA SER A 272 5.88 -14.33 3.79
C SER A 272 6.55 -15.02 4.96
N ALA A 273 5.89 -16.03 5.53
CA ALA A 273 6.49 -16.96 6.46
C ALA A 273 7.40 -17.97 5.72
N SER A 274 8.20 -18.75 6.46
CA SER A 274 9.03 -19.82 5.87
C SER A 274 8.25 -20.89 5.09
N SER A 275 6.97 -21.06 5.38
CA SER A 275 6.06 -21.91 4.63
C SER A 275 5.62 -21.32 3.28
N GLY A 276 6.02 -20.09 2.97
CA GLY A 276 5.57 -19.31 1.84
C GLY A 276 4.22 -18.60 2.05
N ALA A 277 3.53 -18.84 3.16
CA ALA A 277 2.23 -18.22 3.43
C ALA A 277 2.37 -16.71 3.63
N ARG A 278 1.49 -15.93 3.01
CA ARG A 278 1.40 -14.48 3.17
C ARG A 278 1.25 -14.08 4.64
N LEU A 279 1.98 -13.05 5.04
CA LEU A 279 1.84 -12.35 6.31
C LEU A 279 1.28 -10.95 6.08
N ASP A 280 0.34 -10.54 6.91
CA ASP A 280 -0.21 -9.18 6.90
C ASP A 280 0.69 -8.20 7.66
N ALA A 281 1.44 -8.70 8.63
CA ALA A 281 2.45 -7.94 9.35
C ALA A 281 3.63 -8.83 9.74
N GLY A 282 4.83 -8.24 9.78
CA GLY A 282 6.03 -8.89 10.30
C GLY A 282 5.96 -9.04 11.83
N PRO A 283 6.43 -10.17 12.38
CA PRO A 283 6.54 -10.33 13.84
C PRO A 283 7.49 -9.28 14.43
N ILE A 284 7.05 -8.58 15.48
CA ILE A 284 7.83 -7.50 16.12
C ILE A 284 9.10 -8.01 16.82
N GLU A 285 9.16 -9.29 17.09
CA GLU A 285 10.33 -9.98 17.66
C GLU A 285 11.47 -10.13 16.64
N ILE A 286 11.17 -10.05 15.35
CA ILE A 286 12.15 -10.20 14.26
C ILE A 286 12.49 -8.86 13.64
N VAL A 287 11.46 -8.05 13.32
CA VAL A 287 11.58 -6.81 12.57
C VAL A 287 10.68 -5.73 13.16
N GLY A 288 11.12 -4.47 13.10
CA GLY A 288 10.37 -3.34 13.67
C GLY A 288 10.36 -2.10 12.78
N ASP A 289 9.18 -1.49 12.64
CA ASP A 289 8.99 -0.20 11.99
C ASP A 289 9.32 0.94 12.96
N SER A 290 10.55 1.45 12.89
CA SER A 290 11.00 2.58 13.70
C SER A 290 10.25 3.89 13.37
N LEU A 291 9.74 4.02 12.16
CA LEU A 291 8.96 5.17 11.70
C LEU A 291 7.52 5.16 12.22
N ARG A 292 7.05 3.99 12.69
CA ARG A 292 5.67 3.76 13.15
C ARG A 292 4.63 4.24 12.14
N THR A 293 4.84 3.97 10.86
CA THR A 293 4.01 4.44 9.75
C THR A 293 2.56 4.01 9.89
N SER A 294 2.32 2.80 10.42
CA SER A 294 0.99 2.26 10.71
C SER A 294 0.40 2.71 12.05
N GLY A 295 1.08 3.58 12.80
CA GLY A 295 0.75 3.93 14.18
C GLY A 295 1.30 2.94 15.23
N THR A 296 1.91 1.84 14.81
CA THR A 296 2.49 0.80 15.66
C THR A 296 3.93 0.50 15.27
N GLN A 297 4.63 -0.32 16.06
CA GLN A 297 5.97 -0.81 15.70
C GLN A 297 5.94 -1.99 14.73
N ALA A 298 4.78 -2.56 14.44
CA ALA A 298 4.67 -3.66 13.50
C ALA A 298 4.95 -3.20 12.08
N ILE A 299 5.75 -3.95 11.34
CA ILE A 299 5.90 -3.77 9.89
C ILE A 299 4.63 -4.31 9.23
N VAL A 300 3.78 -3.39 8.79
CA VAL A 300 2.53 -3.72 8.09
C VAL A 300 2.80 -3.84 6.59
N ASN A 301 2.48 -5.01 6.03
CA ASN A 301 2.73 -5.29 4.61
C ASN A 301 2.05 -4.26 3.70
N GLY A 302 2.79 -3.75 2.72
CA GLY A 302 2.41 -2.64 1.86
C GLY A 302 2.77 -1.30 2.49
N LEU A 303 2.03 -0.83 3.49
CA LEU A 303 2.19 0.52 4.05
C LEU A 303 3.59 0.79 4.64
N SER A 304 4.08 -0.09 5.52
CA SER A 304 5.42 0.09 6.11
C SER A 304 6.53 -0.12 5.08
N CYS A 305 6.34 -1.06 4.14
CA CYS A 305 7.31 -1.31 3.06
C CYS A 305 7.47 -0.07 2.18
N ILE A 306 6.37 0.56 1.74
CA ILE A 306 6.39 1.80 0.95
C ILE A 306 7.15 2.91 1.68
N ALA A 307 6.95 3.02 3.00
CA ALA A 307 7.60 4.03 3.83
C ALA A 307 9.12 3.79 3.96
N CYS A 308 9.51 2.56 4.28
CA CYS A 308 10.93 2.18 4.45
C CYS A 308 11.69 2.23 3.12
N HIS A 309 11.06 1.77 2.03
CA HIS A 309 11.64 1.73 0.70
C HIS A 309 11.27 2.95 -0.16
N ARG A 310 11.17 4.14 0.47
CA ARG A 310 10.77 5.40 -0.18
C ARG A 310 11.61 5.78 -1.40
N LEU A 311 12.88 5.35 -1.44
CA LEU A 311 13.83 5.56 -2.54
C LEU A 311 14.28 4.23 -3.17
N GLY A 312 13.50 3.15 -3.03
CA GLY A 312 13.79 1.84 -3.57
C GLY A 312 14.63 0.97 -2.64
N MET A 313 15.40 0.05 -3.21
CA MET A 313 16.22 -0.89 -2.44
C MET A 313 17.27 -0.16 -1.59
N VAL A 314 17.44 -0.65 -0.35
CA VAL A 314 18.44 -0.16 0.60
C VAL A 314 19.72 -0.99 0.45
N GLU A 315 20.88 -0.35 0.47
CA GLU A 315 22.16 -1.05 0.44
C GLU A 315 22.33 -1.89 1.72
N PRO A 316 22.62 -3.20 1.57
CA PRO A 316 22.87 -4.05 2.72
C PRO A 316 24.24 -3.76 3.32
N PRO A 317 24.48 -4.21 4.57
CA PRO A 317 25.83 -4.36 5.09
C PRO A 317 26.70 -5.24 4.17
N ASN A 318 28.01 -5.25 4.41
CA ASN A 318 28.93 -6.11 3.64
C ASN A 318 28.56 -7.58 3.80
N ASP A 319 28.64 -8.30 2.69
CA ASP A 319 28.46 -9.74 2.70
C ASP A 319 29.54 -10.44 3.54
N GLU A 320 29.09 -11.31 4.43
CA GLU A 320 29.97 -12.11 5.30
C GLU A 320 30.12 -13.54 4.81
N VAL A 321 29.16 -14.04 3.99
CA VAL A 321 29.11 -15.45 3.58
C VAL A 321 30.23 -15.79 2.61
N ARG A 322 30.50 -14.95 1.61
CA ARG A 322 31.56 -15.23 0.63
C ARG A 322 32.92 -15.51 1.25
N LEU A 323 33.27 -14.77 2.29
CA LEU A 323 34.56 -14.84 2.95
C LEU A 323 34.64 -15.91 4.04
N PHE A 324 33.53 -16.18 4.72
CA PHE A 324 33.50 -16.99 5.94
C PHE A 324 32.77 -18.32 5.79
N ALA A 325 32.24 -18.64 4.59
CA ALA A 325 31.52 -19.91 4.40
C ALA A 325 32.46 -21.12 4.56
N SER A 326 32.13 -21.99 5.51
CA SER A 326 32.87 -23.22 5.85
C SER A 326 32.47 -24.38 4.94
N VAL A 327 32.54 -24.17 3.60
CA VAL A 327 32.16 -25.14 2.58
C VAL A 327 33.33 -25.48 1.66
N PHE A 328 33.33 -26.70 1.15
CA PHE A 328 34.42 -27.24 0.31
C PHE A 328 33.90 -27.83 -1.01
N GLY A 329 34.80 -28.05 -1.97
CA GLY A 329 34.49 -28.67 -3.24
C GLY A 329 33.42 -27.90 -4.04
N ASP A 330 32.47 -28.63 -4.65
CA ASP A 330 31.40 -28.03 -5.47
C ASP A 330 30.51 -27.06 -4.70
N GLY A 331 30.38 -27.27 -3.37
CA GLY A 331 29.65 -26.34 -2.51
C GLY A 331 30.31 -24.96 -2.46
N LYS A 332 31.65 -24.92 -2.41
CA LYS A 332 32.41 -23.67 -2.42
C LYS A 332 32.26 -22.93 -3.75
N THR A 333 32.38 -23.65 -4.84
CA THR A 333 32.17 -23.05 -6.19
C THR A 333 30.78 -22.41 -6.30
N LEU A 334 29.77 -23.12 -5.87
CA LEU A 334 28.39 -22.59 -5.91
C LEU A 334 28.21 -21.37 -4.99
N VAL A 335 28.81 -21.35 -3.79
CA VAL A 335 28.82 -20.18 -2.92
C VAL A 335 29.50 -18.99 -3.60
N GLU A 336 30.63 -19.17 -4.23
CA GLU A 336 31.35 -18.10 -4.93
C GLU A 336 30.57 -17.53 -6.11
N GLU A 337 29.76 -18.36 -6.80
CA GLU A 337 28.86 -17.94 -7.87
C GLU A 337 27.65 -17.14 -7.32
N LEU A 338 27.05 -17.60 -6.21
CA LEU A 338 25.83 -17.00 -5.64
C LEU A 338 26.14 -15.74 -4.84
N TYR A 339 27.25 -15.68 -4.13
CA TYR A 339 27.69 -14.56 -3.29
C TYR A 339 28.84 -13.82 -3.98
N PRO A 340 28.54 -12.94 -4.94
CA PRO A 340 29.58 -12.21 -5.67
C PRO A 340 30.26 -11.15 -4.77
N PRO A 341 31.34 -10.49 -5.23
CA PRO A 341 31.91 -9.35 -4.52
C PRO A 341 30.86 -8.26 -4.23
N GLN A 342 31.01 -7.57 -3.10
CA GLN A 342 30.08 -6.51 -2.64
C GLN A 342 29.82 -5.43 -3.70
N THR A 343 30.83 -5.09 -4.50
CA THR A 343 30.69 -4.13 -5.59
C THR A 343 29.59 -4.52 -6.58
N LYS A 344 29.50 -5.81 -6.93
CA LYS A 344 28.48 -6.32 -7.84
C LYS A 344 27.07 -6.30 -7.19
N ILE A 345 26.99 -6.57 -5.91
CA ILE A 345 25.74 -6.47 -5.15
C ILE A 345 25.24 -5.01 -5.17
N ASN A 346 26.13 -4.07 -4.87
CA ASN A 346 25.81 -2.64 -4.86
C ASN A 346 25.41 -2.14 -6.26
N GLU A 347 26.09 -2.59 -7.32
CA GLU A 347 25.71 -2.26 -8.71
C GLU A 347 24.26 -2.68 -9.03
N GLU A 348 23.86 -3.89 -8.64
CA GLU A 348 22.50 -4.37 -8.89
C GLU A 348 21.45 -3.63 -8.04
N ILE A 349 21.79 -3.27 -6.81
CA ILE A 349 20.93 -2.42 -5.97
C ILE A 349 20.75 -1.04 -6.59
N GLN A 350 21.84 -0.39 -7.04
CA GLN A 350 21.76 0.90 -7.69
C GLN A 350 20.95 0.84 -9.00
N ARG A 351 21.10 -0.22 -9.79
CA ARG A 351 20.27 -0.43 -10.98
C ARG A 351 18.79 -0.56 -10.63
N SER A 352 18.48 -1.37 -9.62
CA SER A 352 17.11 -1.55 -9.13
C SER A 352 16.52 -0.23 -8.62
N ARG A 353 17.31 0.56 -7.87
CA ARG A 353 16.91 1.90 -7.39
C ARG A 353 16.64 2.86 -8.53
N GLN A 354 17.50 2.87 -9.56
CA GLN A 354 17.35 3.77 -10.70
C GLN A 354 16.00 3.56 -11.39
N VAL A 355 15.64 2.31 -11.66
CA VAL A 355 14.33 1.97 -12.26
C VAL A 355 13.18 2.49 -11.42
N PHE A 356 13.25 2.28 -10.09
CA PHE A 356 12.23 2.74 -9.17
C PHE A 356 12.14 4.27 -9.10
N ILE A 357 13.28 4.97 -8.99
CA ILE A 357 13.32 6.44 -8.89
C ILE A 357 12.75 7.09 -10.14
N GLU A 358 13.10 6.60 -11.33
CA GLU A 358 12.56 7.10 -12.60
C GLU A 358 11.02 6.96 -12.68
N ALA A 359 10.48 5.85 -12.18
CA ALA A 359 9.04 5.65 -12.09
C ALA A 359 8.41 6.55 -11.01
N LEU A 360 9.06 6.66 -9.85
CA LEU A 360 8.61 7.52 -8.75
C LEU A 360 8.55 8.98 -9.17
N GLU A 361 9.59 9.50 -9.83
CA GLU A 361 9.60 10.87 -10.36
C GLU A 361 8.39 11.14 -11.26
N LYS A 362 8.12 10.23 -12.20
CA LYS A 362 6.94 10.35 -13.07
C LYS A 362 5.64 10.39 -12.29
N ALA A 363 5.52 9.59 -11.23
CA ALA A 363 4.28 9.46 -10.45
C ALA A 363 4.02 10.64 -9.53
N ILE A 364 5.04 11.24 -8.89
CA ILE A 364 4.83 12.20 -7.80
C ILE A 364 5.37 13.61 -8.07
N ALA A 365 6.43 13.77 -8.89
CA ALA A 365 7.03 15.07 -9.12
C ALA A 365 6.03 16.13 -9.64
N PRO A 366 5.09 15.81 -10.56
CA PRO A 366 4.11 16.78 -11.05
C PRO A 366 3.19 17.38 -9.98
N PHE A 367 3.10 16.74 -8.79
CA PHE A 367 2.25 17.21 -7.69
C PHE A 367 3.05 17.89 -6.58
N LEU A 368 4.35 17.59 -6.45
CA LEU A 368 5.18 18.05 -5.36
C LEU A 368 6.12 19.19 -5.74
N LEU A 369 6.62 19.21 -6.97
CA LEU A 369 7.60 20.16 -7.45
C LEU A 369 6.97 21.29 -8.25
N GLU A 370 7.50 22.49 -8.12
CA GLU A 370 7.22 23.59 -9.02
C GLU A 370 7.91 23.35 -10.38
N GLN A 371 7.46 24.05 -11.44
CA GLN A 371 7.91 23.77 -12.83
C GLN A 371 9.42 23.89 -13.06
N ASP A 372 10.12 24.70 -12.25
CA ASP A 372 11.55 24.97 -12.38
C ASP A 372 12.41 24.30 -11.28
N GLU A 373 11.82 23.47 -10.42
CA GLU A 373 12.58 22.78 -9.36
C GLU A 373 13.30 21.55 -9.88
N ASP A 374 14.54 21.35 -9.38
CA ASP A 374 15.35 20.18 -9.74
C ASP A 374 14.70 18.90 -9.19
N LYS A 375 14.54 17.89 -10.05
CA LYS A 375 14.01 16.56 -9.72
C LYS A 375 14.78 15.85 -8.59
N LEU A 376 16.05 16.19 -8.40
CA LEU A 376 16.86 15.72 -7.27
C LEU A 376 16.27 16.10 -5.90
N SER A 377 15.44 17.15 -5.84
CA SER A 377 14.76 17.55 -4.60
C SER A 377 13.80 16.51 -4.05
N LEU A 378 13.28 15.57 -4.89
CA LEU A 378 12.43 14.49 -4.42
C LEU A 378 13.08 13.61 -3.35
N THR A 379 14.41 13.45 -3.40
CA THR A 379 15.14 12.64 -2.40
C THR A 379 15.11 13.25 -1.00
N HIS A 380 14.86 14.55 -0.92
CA HIS A 380 14.80 15.32 0.33
C HIS A 380 13.36 15.53 0.84
N LEU A 381 12.36 15.31 -0.01
CA LEU A 381 10.97 15.41 0.39
C LEU A 381 10.52 14.21 1.23
N PRO A 382 9.59 14.42 2.16
CA PRO A 382 8.95 13.29 2.86
C PRO A 382 8.24 12.36 1.88
N GLU A 383 8.12 11.11 2.25
CA GLU A 383 7.39 10.11 1.45
C GLU A 383 5.87 10.38 1.56
N PRO A 384 5.17 10.71 0.45
CA PRO A 384 3.82 11.24 0.51
C PRO A 384 2.79 10.26 1.11
N VAL A 385 2.93 8.95 0.86
CA VAL A 385 2.02 7.93 1.42
C VAL A 385 2.17 7.86 2.94
N SER A 386 3.43 7.91 3.43
CA SER A 386 3.72 7.90 4.86
C SER A 386 3.19 9.14 5.57
N GLU A 387 3.38 10.32 4.98
CA GLU A 387 2.92 11.59 5.56
C GLU A 387 1.40 11.62 5.67
N VAL A 388 0.70 11.23 4.59
CA VAL A 388 -0.77 11.18 4.58
C VAL A 388 -1.27 10.12 5.57
N SER A 389 -0.70 8.92 5.55
CA SER A 389 -1.16 7.82 6.41
C SER A 389 -0.90 8.10 7.89
N ARG A 390 0.24 8.68 8.24
CA ARG A 390 0.56 9.03 9.63
C ARG A 390 -0.44 10.06 10.16
N ARG A 391 -0.68 11.13 9.42
CA ARG A 391 -1.68 12.14 9.82
C ARG A 391 -3.06 11.51 9.92
N PHE A 392 -3.51 10.81 8.88
CA PHE A 392 -4.82 10.18 8.85
C PHE A 392 -5.07 9.20 10.00
N LEU A 393 -4.08 8.37 10.35
CA LEU A 393 -4.25 7.31 11.35
C LEU A 393 -4.04 7.78 12.80
N LEU A 394 -3.16 8.77 13.01
CA LEU A 394 -2.76 9.19 14.36
C LEU A 394 -3.46 10.45 14.85
N GLU A 395 -3.96 11.27 13.93
CA GLU A 395 -4.66 12.51 14.29
C GLU A 395 -5.99 12.21 14.95
N SER A 396 -6.17 12.76 16.15
CA SER A 396 -7.45 12.72 16.83
C SER A 396 -8.40 13.76 16.25
N LEU A 397 -9.66 13.39 16.04
CA LEU A 397 -10.67 14.24 15.44
C LEU A 397 -11.29 15.16 16.47
N ASN A 398 -11.07 16.46 16.33
CA ASN A 398 -11.76 17.48 17.13
C ASN A 398 -13.10 17.87 16.48
N LEU A 399 -13.85 18.76 17.12
CA LEU A 399 -15.15 19.22 16.63
C LEU A 399 -15.07 19.80 15.21
N GLN A 400 -14.03 20.60 14.90
CA GLN A 400 -13.87 21.22 13.58
C GLN A 400 -13.58 20.16 12.51
N THR A 401 -12.70 19.21 12.80
CA THR A 401 -12.40 18.11 11.87
C THR A 401 -13.64 17.27 11.59
N VAL A 402 -14.40 16.92 12.63
CA VAL A 402 -15.65 16.15 12.47
C VAL A 402 -16.69 16.95 11.67
N ALA A 403 -16.84 18.25 11.91
CA ALA A 403 -17.74 19.10 11.14
C ALA A 403 -17.35 19.11 9.64
N ASN A 404 -16.08 19.28 9.32
CA ASN A 404 -15.58 19.23 7.93
C ASN A 404 -15.85 17.86 7.29
N GLU A 405 -15.69 16.78 8.04
CA GLU A 405 -15.93 15.42 7.54
C GLU A 405 -17.42 15.11 7.32
N LEU A 406 -18.31 15.76 8.08
CA LEU A 406 -19.75 15.71 7.89
C LEU A 406 -20.26 16.72 6.86
N ASN A 407 -19.33 17.45 6.20
CA ASN A 407 -19.63 18.51 5.24
C ASN A 407 -20.48 19.64 5.88
N GLU A 408 -20.30 19.89 7.17
CA GLU A 408 -20.93 20.95 7.93
C GLU A 408 -19.92 22.12 8.08
N PRO A 409 -20.11 23.24 7.36
CA PRO A 409 -19.12 24.32 7.32
C PRO A 409 -19.02 25.09 8.67
N ASP A 410 -20.07 25.08 9.49
CA ASP A 410 -20.08 25.75 10.80
C ASP A 410 -20.05 24.73 11.94
N SER A 411 -18.89 24.56 12.55
CA SER A 411 -18.71 23.65 13.69
C SER A 411 -19.58 24.02 14.90
N ARG A 412 -20.04 25.29 15.03
CA ARG A 412 -20.98 25.71 16.08
C ARG A 412 -22.33 25.09 15.87
N PHE A 413 -22.82 25.00 14.61
CA PHE A 413 -24.07 24.32 14.29
C PHE A 413 -24.00 22.83 14.69
N LEU A 414 -22.88 22.17 14.38
CA LEU A 414 -22.66 20.78 14.82
C LEU A 414 -22.66 20.69 16.35
N ALA A 415 -21.95 21.60 17.05
CA ALA A 415 -21.92 21.60 18.52
C ALA A 415 -23.32 21.74 19.16
N GLU A 416 -24.17 22.62 18.62
CA GLU A 416 -25.54 22.75 19.04
C GLU A 416 -26.36 21.48 18.77
N SER A 417 -26.21 20.87 17.61
CA SER A 417 -26.89 19.64 17.22
C SER A 417 -26.49 18.47 18.12
N LEU A 418 -25.20 18.35 18.46
CA LEU A 418 -24.68 17.34 19.38
C LEU A 418 -25.30 17.45 20.81
N GLN A 419 -25.64 18.66 21.24
CA GLN A 419 -26.25 18.89 22.55
C GLN A 419 -27.78 18.64 22.56
N LYS A 420 -28.46 18.90 21.45
CA LYS A 420 -29.93 18.84 21.34
C LYS A 420 -30.47 17.42 21.19
N THR A 421 -29.69 16.52 20.54
CA THR A 421 -30.19 15.20 20.12
C THR A 421 -29.65 14.07 21.02
N ASN A 422 -30.58 13.27 21.57
CA ASN A 422 -30.20 12.10 22.39
C ASN A 422 -29.39 11.06 21.58
N VAL A 423 -29.61 10.98 20.28
CA VAL A 423 -28.88 10.04 19.39
C VAL A 423 -27.38 10.31 19.45
N PHE A 424 -26.94 11.55 19.29
CA PHE A 424 -25.51 11.89 19.36
C PHE A 424 -24.89 11.56 20.72
N ARG A 425 -25.69 11.70 21.81
CA ARG A 425 -25.26 11.28 23.15
C ARG A 425 -25.06 9.76 23.23
N THR A 426 -25.99 9.00 22.67
CA THR A 426 -25.91 7.53 22.60
C THR A 426 -24.71 7.08 21.78
N LEU A 427 -24.38 7.80 20.71
CA LEU A 427 -23.20 7.58 19.87
C LEU A 427 -21.88 8.03 20.55
N GLY A 428 -21.93 8.67 21.73
CA GLY A 428 -20.75 9.16 22.45
C GLY A 428 -20.15 10.45 21.88
N LEU A 429 -20.80 11.10 20.91
CA LEU A 429 -20.27 12.26 20.19
C LEU A 429 -20.32 13.57 21.00
N ASN A 430 -21.04 13.62 22.11
CA ASN A 430 -21.07 14.78 23.00
C ASN A 430 -19.71 15.09 23.65
N VAL A 431 -18.72 14.18 23.58
CA VAL A 431 -17.34 14.47 23.99
C VAL A 431 -16.75 15.64 23.19
N LEU A 432 -17.14 15.79 21.92
CA LEU A 432 -16.65 16.86 21.03
C LEU A 432 -17.06 18.27 21.48
N THR A 433 -18.07 18.41 22.31
CA THR A 433 -18.50 19.73 22.84
C THR A 433 -17.74 20.14 24.11
N ARG A 434 -16.84 19.30 24.62
CA ARG A 434 -15.98 19.62 25.75
C ARG A 434 -14.70 20.29 25.27
N GLU A 435 -14.09 21.06 26.16
CA GLU A 435 -12.75 21.60 25.92
C GLU A 435 -11.77 20.45 25.68
N ASN A 436 -11.00 20.52 24.58
CA ASN A 436 -10.09 19.46 24.10
C ASN A 436 -10.76 18.09 23.85
N GLY A 437 -12.09 18.08 23.64
CA GLY A 437 -12.81 16.86 23.32
C GLY A 437 -12.45 16.35 21.93
N VAL A 438 -12.06 15.07 21.86
CA VAL A 438 -11.65 14.41 20.61
C VAL A 438 -12.17 12.97 20.55
N ILE A 439 -12.26 12.44 19.34
CA ILE A 439 -12.49 11.03 19.05
C ILE A 439 -11.35 10.47 18.21
N LYS A 440 -11.11 9.17 18.30
CA LYS A 440 -10.10 8.50 17.50
C LYS A 440 -10.65 8.14 16.12
N ARG A 441 -9.79 8.15 15.12
CA ARG A 441 -10.12 7.78 13.74
C ARG A 441 -10.74 6.38 13.63
N ASP A 442 -10.15 5.39 14.27
CA ASP A 442 -10.65 4.02 14.25
C ASP A 442 -12.05 3.88 14.89
N ALA A 443 -12.36 4.66 15.92
CA ALA A 443 -13.70 4.71 16.49
C ALA A 443 -14.69 5.37 15.51
N TRP A 444 -14.29 6.46 14.84
CA TRP A 444 -15.08 7.17 13.85
C TRP A 444 -15.43 6.31 12.63
N GLU A 445 -14.48 5.48 12.18
CA GLU A 445 -14.62 4.56 11.05
C GLU A 445 -15.15 3.18 11.44
N SER A 446 -15.26 2.89 12.75
CA SER A 446 -15.71 1.58 13.23
C SER A 446 -17.09 1.24 12.68
N ARG A 447 -17.24 -0.01 12.24
CA ARG A 447 -18.44 -0.50 11.54
C ARG A 447 -19.01 -1.74 12.20
N ALA A 448 -20.31 -1.69 12.54
CA ALA A 448 -21.13 -2.88 12.64
C ALA A 448 -21.96 -3.04 11.34
N ALA A 449 -22.97 -2.20 11.15
CA ALA A 449 -23.69 -2.05 9.89
C ALA A 449 -23.24 -0.80 9.13
N PHE A 450 -23.11 0.32 9.83
CA PHE A 450 -22.61 1.62 9.34
C PHE A 450 -21.48 2.10 10.27
N SER A 451 -20.62 2.99 9.77
CA SER A 451 -19.62 3.65 10.59
C SER A 451 -20.28 4.67 11.54
N LEU A 452 -19.56 5.05 12.60
CA LEU A 452 -20.02 6.12 13.49
C LEU A 452 -20.26 7.42 12.72
N MET A 453 -19.39 7.71 11.73
CA MET A 453 -19.55 8.83 10.80
C MET A 453 -20.89 8.74 10.04
N GLN A 454 -21.22 7.60 9.47
CA GLN A 454 -22.47 7.42 8.72
C GLN A 454 -23.72 7.53 9.60
N GLU A 455 -23.64 7.03 10.84
CA GLU A 455 -24.73 7.19 11.81
C GLU A 455 -24.92 8.66 12.22
N ALA A 456 -23.81 9.39 12.42
CA ALA A 456 -23.86 10.82 12.69
C ALA A 456 -24.44 11.62 11.51
N ALA A 457 -24.00 11.30 10.28
CA ALA A 457 -24.49 11.95 9.08
C ALA A 457 -26.00 11.72 8.84
N ARG A 458 -26.52 10.56 9.24
CA ARG A 458 -27.95 10.27 9.15
C ARG A 458 -28.80 11.27 9.93
N GLU A 459 -28.34 11.68 11.11
CA GLU A 459 -29.02 12.67 11.92
C GLU A 459 -29.01 14.09 11.31
N LEU A 460 -28.08 14.33 10.37
CA LEU A 460 -27.99 15.58 9.60
C LEU A 460 -28.72 15.50 8.26
N GLY A 461 -29.45 14.39 8.00
CA GLY A 461 -30.26 14.23 6.79
C GLY A 461 -29.58 13.54 5.60
N TYR A 462 -28.37 13.03 5.78
CA TYR A 462 -27.71 12.19 4.76
C TYR A 462 -28.20 10.74 4.84
N SER A 463 -28.10 10.02 3.73
CA SER A 463 -28.37 8.59 3.68
C SER A 463 -27.06 7.81 3.56
N PRO A 464 -26.73 6.90 4.51
CA PRO A 464 -25.58 6.02 4.39
C PRO A 464 -25.65 5.20 3.10
N ARG A 465 -24.51 5.10 2.39
CA ARG A 465 -24.37 4.39 1.12
C ARG A 465 -23.21 3.39 1.19
N ARG A 466 -23.43 2.19 0.65
CA ARG A 466 -22.43 1.12 0.51
C ARG A 466 -22.22 0.81 -0.95
#